data_bcdd06179c991d7b69ded5cedfa5de05
#
_entry.id   bcdd06179c991d7b69ded5cedfa5de05
#
_cell.length_a   1.000
_cell.length_b   1.000
_cell.length_c   1.000
_cell.angle_alpha   90.00
_cell.angle_beta   90.00
_cell.angle_gamma   90.00
#
_symmetry.space_group_name_H-M   'P 1'
#
loop_
_entity.id
_entity.type
_entity.pdbx_description
1 polymer ?
#
loop_
_entity_poly.entity_id
_entity_poly.type
_entity_poly.pdbx_seq_one_letter_code
_entity_poly.pdbx_strand_id
1 'polypeptide(L)'
;MSSEYEIAETLDVKGLNCPMPIVKAKQAIDDLEPGEVLEVLATDPGSVPDFQGWADTTGSVALLDQTEAEENGESVYKHYVRRGD
;
A
#
# COMPACT_ATOMS: atom_id res chain seq x y z
N MET A 1 -4.31 14.27 -13.12
CA MET A 1 -5.13 13.71 -12.83
C MET A 1 -5.32 13.34 -11.53
N SER A 2 -6.15 13.31 -11.01
CA SER A 2 -6.32 13.18 -9.64
C SER A 2 -6.80 11.81 -9.29
N SER A 3 -6.41 11.34 -8.18
CA SER A 3 -6.96 10.12 -7.68
C SER A 3 -8.34 10.41 -7.12
N GLU A 4 -9.13 9.37 -7.01
CA GLU A 4 -10.48 9.48 -6.51
C GLU A 4 -10.53 9.55 -5.00
N TYR A 5 -9.39 9.41 -4.34
CA TYR A 5 -9.30 9.43 -2.90
C TYR A 5 -8.12 10.28 -2.49
N GLU A 6 -8.19 10.77 -1.29
CA GLU A 6 -7.18 11.66 -0.75
C GLU A 6 -6.12 10.84 -0.03
N ILE A 7 -4.87 11.01 -0.41
CA ILE A 7 -3.77 10.28 0.21
C ILE A 7 -3.38 10.98 1.49
N ALA A 8 -3.53 10.28 2.61
CA ALA A 8 -3.17 10.84 3.91
C ALA A 8 -1.68 10.71 4.17
N GLU A 9 -1.07 9.63 3.69
CA GLU A 9 0.35 9.40 3.91
C GLU A 9 0.90 8.51 2.80
N THR A 10 2.14 8.76 2.40
CA THR A 10 2.86 7.93 1.43
C THR A 10 3.97 7.20 2.15
N LEU A 11 3.97 5.88 2.07
CA LEU A 11 4.97 5.03 2.69
C LEU A 11 5.89 4.50 1.61
N ASP A 12 7.17 4.80 1.72
CA ASP A 12 8.17 4.36 0.76
C ASP A 12 8.88 3.12 1.31
N VAL A 13 8.59 1.97 0.71
CA VAL A 13 9.26 0.72 1.07
C VAL A 13 10.00 0.15 -0.15
N LYS A 14 10.38 1.01 -1.09
CA LYS A 14 11.16 0.58 -2.24
C LYS A 14 12.48 -0.01 -1.76
N GLY A 15 12.89 -1.08 -2.40
CA GLY A 15 14.11 -1.78 -2.05
C GLY A 15 13.97 -2.82 -0.96
N LEU A 16 12.83 -2.86 -0.28
CA LEU A 16 12.58 -3.86 0.75
C LEU A 16 11.91 -5.09 0.15
N ASN A 17 12.26 -6.26 0.67
CA ASN A 17 11.72 -7.52 0.20
C ASN A 17 10.61 -8.01 1.11
N CYS A 18 9.73 -8.84 0.53
CA CYS A 18 8.68 -9.50 1.28
C CYS A 18 9.28 -10.21 2.50
N PRO A 19 8.68 -10.11 3.69
CA PRO A 19 7.37 -9.50 3.99
C PRO A 19 7.46 -8.06 4.47
N MET A 20 8.60 -7.39 4.35
CA MET A 20 8.79 -6.07 4.95
C MET A 20 7.81 -5.01 4.44
N PRO A 21 7.47 -4.96 3.13
CA PRO A 21 6.50 -3.96 2.70
C PRO A 21 5.18 -4.05 3.45
N ILE A 22 4.68 -5.28 3.66
CA ILE A 22 3.40 -5.45 4.34
C ILE A 22 3.53 -5.15 5.83
N VAL A 23 4.68 -5.51 6.43
CA VAL A 23 4.90 -5.23 7.85
C VAL A 23 4.91 -3.73 8.10
N LYS A 24 5.62 -3.00 7.25
CA LYS A 24 5.67 -1.54 7.37
C LYS A 24 4.31 -0.91 7.14
N ALA A 25 3.56 -1.43 6.16
CA ALA A 25 2.23 -0.90 5.87
C ALA A 25 1.28 -1.10 7.04
N LYS A 26 1.35 -2.25 7.70
CA LYS A 26 0.52 -2.50 8.87
C LYS A 26 0.80 -1.50 9.97
N GLN A 27 2.08 -1.18 10.18
CA GLN A 27 2.45 -0.19 11.19
C GLN A 27 1.96 1.19 10.82
N ALA A 28 2.11 1.57 9.55
CA ALA A 28 1.70 2.90 9.09
C ALA A 28 0.20 3.08 9.17
N ILE A 29 -0.57 2.02 8.83
CA ILE A 29 -2.02 2.12 8.82
C ILE A 29 -2.55 2.33 10.24
N ASP A 30 -1.85 1.83 11.24
CA ASP A 30 -2.27 2.01 12.63
C ASP A 30 -2.17 3.48 13.08
N ASP A 31 -1.36 4.27 12.40
CA ASP A 31 -1.20 5.68 12.72
C ASP A 31 -2.22 6.56 11.99
N LEU A 32 -3.00 5.97 11.09
CA LEU A 32 -4.01 6.72 10.34
C LEU A 32 -5.35 6.67 11.06
N GLU A 33 -6.20 7.61 10.71
CA GLU A 33 -7.58 7.63 11.19
C GLU A 33 -8.46 6.78 10.27
N PRO A 34 -9.56 6.25 10.78
CA PRO A 34 -10.49 5.52 9.91
C PRO A 34 -10.91 6.36 8.71
N GLY A 35 -10.90 5.75 7.55
CA GLY A 35 -11.24 6.41 6.30
C GLY A 35 -10.07 7.03 5.58
N GLU A 36 -8.92 7.14 6.22
CA GLU A 36 -7.74 7.69 5.56
C GLU A 36 -7.06 6.66 4.68
N VAL A 37 -6.38 7.14 3.64
CA VAL A 37 -5.77 6.28 2.62
C VAL A 37 -4.26 6.38 2.72
N LEU A 38 -3.62 5.21 2.68
CA LEU A 38 -2.17 5.07 2.67
C LEU A 38 -1.73 4.68 1.26
N GLU A 39 -0.78 5.42 0.71
CA GLU A 39 -0.14 5.03 -0.55
C GLU A 39 1.18 4.35 -0.21
N VAL A 40 1.37 3.12 -0.68
CA VAL A 40 2.59 2.35 -0.42
C VAL A 40 3.34 2.16 -1.72
N LEU A 41 4.61 2.53 -1.73
CA LEU A 41 5.47 2.38 -2.90
C LEU A 41 6.43 1.24 -2.65
N ALA A 42 6.39 0.20 -3.49
CA ALA A 42 7.20 -0.99 -3.32
C ALA A 42 7.80 -1.41 -4.65
N THR A 43 8.97 -2.06 -4.60
CA THR A 43 9.60 -2.60 -5.80
C THR A 43 9.57 -4.12 -5.83
N ASP A 44 9.14 -4.77 -4.76
CA ASP A 44 9.05 -6.22 -4.71
C ASP A 44 7.73 -6.67 -5.32
N PRO A 45 7.77 -7.45 -6.43
CA PRO A 45 6.52 -7.93 -7.05
C PRO A 45 5.67 -8.77 -6.11
N GLY A 46 6.28 -9.41 -5.12
CA GLY A 46 5.54 -10.19 -4.13
C GLY A 46 4.62 -9.35 -3.28
N SER A 47 4.83 -8.02 -3.24
CA SER A 47 3.95 -7.15 -2.48
C SER A 47 2.54 -7.12 -3.05
N VAL A 48 2.37 -7.36 -4.36
CA VAL A 48 1.06 -7.30 -4.99
C VAL A 48 0.11 -8.31 -4.38
N PRO A 49 0.41 -9.62 -4.41
CA PRO A 49 -0.49 -10.59 -3.77
C PRO A 49 -0.50 -10.46 -2.25
N ASP A 50 0.60 -10.00 -1.65
CA ASP A 50 0.63 -9.84 -0.19
C ASP A 50 -0.39 -8.81 0.28
N PHE A 51 -0.50 -7.69 -0.42
CA PHE A 51 -1.47 -6.66 -0.05
C PHE A 51 -2.90 -7.14 -0.30
N GLN A 52 -3.11 -7.91 -1.37
CA GLN A 52 -4.41 -8.49 -1.64
C GLN A 52 -4.83 -9.44 -0.53
N GLY A 53 -3.91 -10.30 -0.11
CA GLY A 53 -4.20 -11.24 0.97
C GLY A 53 -4.46 -10.55 2.30
N TRP A 54 -3.70 -9.51 2.58
CA TRP A 54 -3.89 -8.75 3.82
C TRP A 54 -5.29 -8.13 3.86
N ALA A 55 -5.69 -7.49 2.77
CA ALA A 55 -7.01 -6.86 2.72
C ALA A 55 -8.13 -7.90 2.81
N ASP A 56 -7.92 -9.07 2.21
CA ASP A 56 -8.93 -10.13 2.22
C ASP A 56 -9.12 -10.73 3.60
N THR A 57 -8.04 -10.85 4.37
CA THR A 57 -8.11 -11.55 5.65
C THR A 57 -8.34 -10.63 6.84
N THR A 58 -8.09 -9.33 6.65
CA THR A 58 -8.24 -8.34 7.71
C THR A 58 -9.43 -7.45 7.39
N GLY A 59 -10.48 -7.53 8.15
CA GLY A 59 -11.66 -6.72 7.85
C GLY A 59 -11.49 -5.23 8.09
N SER A 60 -10.34 -4.79 8.60
CA SER A 60 -10.15 -3.40 9.00
C SER A 60 -9.44 -2.55 7.95
N VAL A 61 -9.08 -3.11 6.80
CA VAL A 61 -8.48 -2.33 5.71
C VAL A 61 -9.15 -2.70 4.39
N ALA A 62 -9.18 -1.75 3.48
CA ALA A 62 -9.71 -1.96 2.14
C ALA A 62 -8.63 -1.62 1.13
N LEU A 63 -8.33 -2.55 0.24
CA LEU A 63 -7.40 -2.29 -0.85
C LEU A 63 -8.18 -1.62 -1.97
N LEU A 64 -7.89 -0.35 -2.20
CA LEU A 64 -8.65 0.45 -3.17
C LEU A 64 -8.13 0.26 -4.58
N ASP A 65 -6.80 0.19 -4.73
CA ASP A 65 -6.21 0.11 -6.06
C ASP A 65 -4.77 -0.36 -5.94
N GLN A 66 -4.28 -0.95 -7.03
CA GLN A 66 -2.88 -1.31 -7.16
C GLN A 66 -2.46 -0.93 -8.58
N THR A 67 -1.42 -0.13 -8.70
CA THR A 67 -0.92 0.29 -10.00
C THR A 67 0.56 -0.01 -10.09
N GLU A 68 1.07 0.00 -11.31
CA GLU A 68 2.49 -0.22 -11.55
C GLU A 68 3.01 0.93 -12.40
N ALA A 69 4.15 1.47 -12.03
CA ALA A 69 4.82 2.51 -12.78
C ALA A 69 6.28 2.15 -12.90
N GLU A 70 6.96 2.76 -13.87
CA GLU A 70 8.39 2.52 -14.04
C GLU A 70 9.14 3.79 -13.69
N GLU A 71 10.14 3.66 -12.81
CA GLU A 71 10.98 4.78 -12.39
C GLU A 71 12.42 4.35 -12.50
N ASN A 72 13.19 5.07 -13.29
CA ASN A 72 14.63 4.80 -13.45
C ASN A 72 14.90 3.36 -13.88
N GLY A 73 14.04 2.80 -14.73
CA GLY A 73 14.21 1.44 -15.22
C GLY A 73 13.74 0.36 -14.24
N GLU A 74 13.10 0.75 -13.16
CA GLU A 74 12.66 -0.19 -12.14
C GLU A 74 11.15 -0.09 -11.96
N SER A 75 10.49 -1.24 -11.85
CA SER A 75 9.04 -1.26 -11.61
C SER A 75 8.74 -0.87 -10.18
N VAL A 76 7.80 0.05 -10.02
CA VAL A 76 7.32 0.47 -8.72
C VAL A 76 5.85 0.13 -8.62
N TYR A 77 5.50 -0.65 -7.62
CA TYR A 77 4.12 -1.08 -7.39
C TYR A 77 3.52 -0.15 -6.34
N LYS A 78 2.39 0.47 -6.67
CA LYS A 78 1.74 1.42 -5.78
C LYS A 78 0.45 0.81 -5.28
N HIS A 79 0.33 0.72 -3.97
CA HIS A 79 -0.83 0.12 -3.32
C HIS A 79 -1.56 1.21 -2.55
N TYR A 80 -2.87 1.28 -2.73
CA TYR A 80 -3.71 2.28 -2.08
C TYR A 80 -4.64 1.56 -1.12
N VAL A 81 -4.41 1.76 0.18
CA VAL A 81 -5.09 1.03 1.23
C VAL A 81 -5.80 2.03 2.13
N ARG A 82 -7.10 1.82 2.35
CA ARG A 82 -7.88 2.68 3.22
C ARG A 82 -8.07 1.98 4.56
N ARG A 83 -7.84 2.74 5.64
CA ARG A 83 -8.10 2.22 6.96
C ARG A 83 -9.59 2.21 7.22
N GLY A 84 -10.11 1.05 7.64
CA GLY A 84 -11.46 0.94 8.12
C GLY A 84 -11.52 1.31 9.59
N ASP A 85 -12.41 0.72 10.29
CA ASP A 85 -12.58 1.02 11.73
C ASP A 85 -11.51 0.42 12.60
#